data_244a86c227a711363e64b2ad8155d8b8
#
_entry.id   244a86c227a711363e64b2ad8155d8b8
#
_cell.length_a   1.000
_cell.length_b   1.000
_cell.length_c   1.000
_cell.angle_alpha   90.00
_cell.angle_beta   90.00
_cell.angle_gamma   90.00
#
_symmetry.space_group_name_H-M   'P 1'
#
loop_
_entity.id
_entity.type
_entity.pdbx_description
1 polymer ?
#
loop_
_entity_poly.entity_id
_entity_poly.type
_entity_poly.pdbx_seq_one_letter_code
_entity_poly.pdbx_strand_id
1 'polypeptide(L)'
;MERKALSYYSNLKYYTMVVNVMEFMIELYRCNDICFNVVDGECSPVDLVDGEPYKIFGTIKDEVGHEIGDFNLYELYNDCEFYDKCDAMSGDIEVIAATICGKRGNVLKKYIPDATYFDTILILDRITIKREYRGKGIGSSVVKSLAYMMKYQFGSGKAIFLCASDYESADKYGFDSDEYKEGTNKLVEFYKKFGFKVVKNNVMVYCE
;
A
#
# COMPACT_ATOMS: atom_id res chain seq x y z
N MET A 1 -13.54 9.61 -17.72
CA MET A 1 -12.22 9.49 -17.07
C MET A 1 -11.37 10.64 -17.60
N GLU A 2 -11.35 11.75 -16.88
CA GLU A 2 -10.58 12.94 -17.28
C GLU A 2 -9.20 12.89 -16.60
N ARG A 3 -8.15 12.85 -17.42
CA ARG A 3 -6.77 13.06 -16.95
C ARG A 3 -6.54 14.57 -16.87
N LYS A 4 -6.49 15.15 -15.68
CA LYS A 4 -5.93 16.48 -15.50
C LYS A 4 -4.45 16.34 -15.14
N ALA A 5 -3.59 16.68 -16.09
CA ALA A 5 -2.17 16.89 -15.84
C ALA A 5 -2.01 18.21 -15.09
N LEU A 6 -1.45 18.20 -13.90
CA LEU A 6 -1.11 19.40 -13.16
C LEU A 6 0.38 19.71 -13.25
N SER A 7 0.67 20.98 -13.33
CA SER A 7 1.89 21.70 -13.62
C SER A 7 3.15 21.17 -12.94
N TYR A 8 4.24 21.22 -13.72
CA TYR A 8 5.62 20.99 -13.30
C TYR A 8 6.04 21.97 -12.20
N TYR A 9 6.29 21.44 -10.99
CA TYR A 9 7.33 21.96 -10.11
C TYR A 9 8.49 20.99 -10.16
N SER A 10 9.66 21.53 -10.45
CA SER A 10 10.95 20.88 -10.69
C SER A 10 11.12 19.50 -10.00
N ASN A 11 11.28 18.45 -10.82
CA ASN A 11 11.76 17.09 -10.50
C ASN A 11 10.88 16.14 -9.67
N LEU A 12 9.70 16.51 -9.21
CA LEU A 12 8.73 15.60 -8.61
C LEU A 12 7.62 15.34 -9.63
N LYS A 13 7.58 14.15 -10.22
CA LYS A 13 6.44 13.71 -11.04
C LYS A 13 5.28 13.36 -10.10
N TYR A 14 4.42 14.32 -9.80
CA TYR A 14 3.15 14.06 -9.16
C TYR A 14 2.16 13.56 -10.21
N TYR A 15 1.66 12.37 -10.03
CA TYR A 15 0.48 11.90 -10.74
C TYR A 15 -0.71 12.03 -9.79
N THR A 16 -1.57 13.01 -10.04
CA THR A 16 -2.87 13.05 -9.35
C THR A 16 -3.86 12.26 -10.15
N MET A 17 -4.46 11.27 -9.54
CA MET A 17 -5.57 10.53 -10.10
C MET A 17 -6.77 10.64 -9.19
N VAL A 18 -7.88 11.00 -9.77
CA VAL A 18 -9.17 11.02 -9.08
C VAL A 18 -9.97 9.81 -9.54
N VAL A 19 -10.28 8.92 -8.60
CA VAL A 19 -11.20 7.81 -8.82
C VAL A 19 -12.50 8.15 -8.10
N ASN A 20 -13.54 8.44 -8.87
CA ASN A 20 -14.88 8.59 -8.32
C ASN A 20 -15.46 7.20 -8.06
N VAL A 21 -15.72 6.88 -6.82
CA VAL A 21 -16.41 5.67 -6.40
C VAL A 21 -17.68 6.10 -5.68
N MET A 22 -18.76 6.11 -6.42
CA MET A 22 -20.17 6.40 -6.09
C MET A 22 -20.51 7.41 -4.97
N GLU A 23 -19.73 7.56 -3.89
CA GLU A 23 -20.01 8.48 -2.77
C GLU A 23 -18.75 9.10 -2.15
N PHE A 24 -17.57 8.84 -2.70
CA PHE A 24 -16.32 9.43 -2.23
C PHE A 24 -15.27 9.47 -3.33
N MET A 25 -14.28 10.32 -3.14
CA MET A 25 -13.20 10.58 -4.06
C MET A 25 -11.88 10.08 -3.45
N ILE A 26 -11.06 9.42 -4.26
CA ILE A 26 -9.69 9.07 -3.92
C ILE A 26 -8.75 9.93 -4.72
N GLU A 27 -7.95 10.75 -4.06
CA GLU A 27 -6.83 11.46 -4.66
C GLU A 27 -5.55 10.67 -4.40
N LEU A 28 -4.78 10.41 -5.46
CA LEU A 28 -3.52 9.67 -5.39
C LEU A 28 -2.34 10.58 -5.67
N TYR A 29 -1.32 10.43 -4.86
CA TYR A 29 -0.04 11.09 -5.02
C TYR A 29 1.04 10.01 -5.07
N ARG A 30 1.83 10.00 -6.13
CA ARG A 30 2.99 9.12 -6.28
C ARG A 30 4.25 9.95 -6.14
N CYS A 31 5.10 9.60 -5.19
CA CYS A 31 6.38 10.25 -5.00
C CYS A 31 7.49 9.20 -4.85
N ASN A 32 8.70 9.55 -5.31
CA ASN A 32 9.92 8.81 -5.00
C ASN A 32 10.37 9.21 -3.60
N ASP A 33 10.22 8.31 -2.63
CA ASP A 33 10.37 8.62 -1.23
C ASP A 33 11.73 8.25 -0.63
N ILE A 34 12.78 8.20 -1.44
CA ILE A 34 14.13 7.97 -0.90
C ILE A 34 14.69 9.20 -0.17
N CYS A 35 13.95 10.29 -0.08
CA CYS A 35 14.43 11.54 0.51
C CYS A 35 13.47 12.13 1.51
N PHE A 36 13.35 11.57 2.71
CA PHE A 36 12.79 12.31 3.84
C PHE A 36 13.76 12.37 5.01
N ASN A 37 14.79 13.18 4.86
CA ASN A 37 15.20 14.03 5.96
C ASN A 37 14.65 15.41 5.68
N VAL A 38 13.42 15.67 6.06
CA VAL A 38 12.91 17.02 6.20
C VAL A 38 13.54 17.58 7.47
N VAL A 39 14.70 18.17 7.33
CA VAL A 39 15.27 19.06 8.31
C VAL A 39 14.99 20.47 7.76
N ASP A 40 14.16 21.22 8.46
CA ASP A 40 13.86 22.64 8.23
C ASP A 40 13.19 23.03 6.89
N GLY A 41 12.31 22.19 6.33
CA GLY A 41 11.45 22.59 5.21
C GLY A 41 12.15 22.66 3.85
N GLU A 42 13.41 22.29 3.74
CA GLU A 42 14.13 22.16 2.47
C GLU A 42 14.38 20.69 2.15
N CYS A 43 13.79 20.23 1.04
CA CYS A 43 14.17 18.95 0.42
C CYS A 43 15.57 19.11 -0.19
N SER A 44 16.58 18.57 0.45
CA SER A 44 17.87 18.36 -0.21
C SER A 44 17.73 17.20 -1.19
N PRO A 45 18.03 17.37 -2.50
CA PRO A 45 18.08 16.25 -3.42
C PRO A 45 19.33 15.42 -3.07
N VAL A 46 19.16 14.38 -2.29
CA VAL A 46 20.10 13.27 -2.29
C VAL A 46 19.93 12.59 -3.64
N ASP A 47 21.01 12.32 -4.34
CA ASP A 47 21.03 11.76 -5.68
C ASP A 47 19.94 10.71 -5.85
N LEU A 48 18.95 11.06 -6.67
CA LEU A 48 17.91 10.14 -7.10
C LEU A 48 18.63 9.07 -7.92
N VAL A 49 19.03 8.02 -7.29
CA VAL A 49 19.27 6.76 -7.99
C VAL A 49 17.93 6.43 -8.64
N ASP A 50 17.91 6.27 -9.96
CA ASP A 50 16.73 5.83 -10.71
C ASP A 50 16.16 4.59 -10.02
N GLY A 51 15.16 4.77 -9.16
CA GLY A 51 14.76 3.63 -8.37
C GLY A 51 13.73 3.89 -7.30
N GLU A 52 13.22 2.90 -6.96
CA GLU A 52 12.33 2.41 -5.96
C GLU A 52 12.88 2.54 -4.53
N PRO A 53 11.98 2.46 -3.55
CA PRO A 53 10.54 2.26 -3.67
C PRO A 53 9.77 3.54 -4.01
N TYR A 54 8.66 3.38 -4.76
CA TYR A 54 7.72 4.47 -4.93
C TYR A 54 6.65 4.38 -3.86
N LYS A 55 6.47 5.45 -3.09
CA LYS A 55 5.37 5.55 -2.14
C LYS A 55 4.18 6.24 -2.80
N ILE A 56 3.02 5.65 -2.64
CA ILE A 56 1.75 6.15 -3.16
C ILE A 56 0.87 6.47 -1.96
N PHE A 57 0.50 7.74 -1.84
CA PHE A 57 -0.46 8.19 -0.85
C PHE A 57 -1.83 8.31 -1.48
N GLY A 58 -2.86 7.84 -0.80
CA GLY A 58 -4.22 8.10 -1.18
C GLY A 58 -4.94 8.87 -0.08
N THR A 59 -5.52 10.01 -0.42
CA THR A 59 -6.45 10.73 0.44
C THR A 59 -7.87 10.38 0.03
N ILE A 60 -8.69 9.97 0.98
CA ILE A 60 -10.09 9.62 0.78
C ILE A 60 -10.92 10.81 1.23
N LYS A 61 -11.74 11.35 0.34
CA LYS A 61 -12.59 12.52 0.60
C LYS A 61 -14.05 12.18 0.41
N ASP A 62 -14.93 12.82 1.19
CA ASP A 62 -16.36 12.77 0.97
C ASP A 62 -16.79 13.66 -0.23
N GLU A 63 -18.08 13.69 -0.54
CA GLU A 63 -18.65 14.44 -1.67
C GLU A 63 -18.42 15.96 -1.58
N VAL A 64 -18.24 16.48 -0.37
CA VAL A 64 -17.96 17.91 -0.12
C VAL A 64 -16.47 18.22 -0.02
N GLY A 65 -15.60 17.22 -0.17
CA GLY A 65 -14.15 17.37 -0.19
C GLY A 65 -13.48 17.27 1.18
N HIS A 66 -14.20 16.88 2.25
CA HIS A 66 -13.58 16.65 3.54
C HIS A 66 -12.81 15.34 3.53
N GLU A 67 -11.61 15.36 4.07
CA GLU A 67 -10.82 14.16 4.27
C GLU A 67 -11.45 13.24 5.32
N ILE A 68 -11.78 12.03 4.92
CA ILE A 68 -12.42 11.00 5.75
C ILE A 68 -11.53 9.78 5.99
N GLY A 69 -10.38 9.72 5.35
CA GLY A 69 -9.39 8.68 5.51
C GLY A 69 -8.22 8.82 4.55
N ASP A 70 -7.28 7.89 4.67
CA ASP A 70 -6.08 7.82 3.85
C ASP A 70 -5.64 6.35 3.67
N PHE A 71 -4.69 6.12 2.76
CA PHE A 71 -3.95 4.88 2.68
C PHE A 71 -2.55 5.08 2.15
N ASN A 72 -1.65 4.17 2.50
CA ASN A 72 -0.29 4.12 2.02
C ASN A 72 -0.05 2.82 1.26
N LEU A 73 0.56 2.94 0.09
CA LEU A 73 0.92 1.84 -0.77
C LEU A 73 2.36 2.05 -1.25
N TYR A 74 3.14 0.98 -1.28
CA TYR A 74 4.50 1.00 -1.86
C TYR A 74 4.53 0.17 -3.12
N GLU A 75 5.26 0.66 -4.10
CA GLU A 75 5.49 -0.01 -5.39
C GLU A 75 6.98 -0.34 -5.50
N LEU A 76 7.31 -1.63 -5.65
CA LEU A 76 8.67 -2.15 -5.72
C LEU A 76 8.80 -3.13 -6.89
N TYR A 77 10.02 -3.24 -7.47
CA TYR A 77 10.32 -4.31 -8.40
C TYR A 77 10.66 -5.61 -7.68
N ASN A 78 10.28 -6.74 -8.28
CA ASN A 78 10.58 -8.06 -7.76
C ASN A 78 12.03 -8.48 -8.09
N ASP A 79 13.00 -7.72 -7.62
CA ASP A 79 14.43 -7.95 -7.84
C ASP A 79 15.13 -8.58 -6.62
N CYS A 80 16.45 -8.75 -6.67
CA CYS A 80 17.21 -9.33 -5.56
C CYS A 80 17.35 -8.40 -4.36
N GLU A 81 17.04 -7.12 -4.50
CA GLU A 81 17.10 -6.11 -3.43
C GLU A 81 15.71 -5.90 -2.77
N PHE A 82 14.67 -6.58 -3.24
CA PHE A 82 13.31 -6.40 -2.74
C PHE A 82 13.23 -6.56 -1.21
N TYR A 83 13.88 -7.60 -0.66
CA TYR A 83 13.92 -7.80 0.79
C TYR A 83 14.59 -6.63 1.51
N ASP A 84 15.77 -6.23 1.07
CA ASP A 84 16.57 -5.17 1.70
C ASP A 84 15.86 -3.81 1.65
N LYS A 85 15.18 -3.52 0.53
CA LYS A 85 14.33 -2.34 0.38
C LYS A 85 13.18 -2.35 1.39
N CYS A 86 12.50 -3.49 1.56
CA CYS A 86 11.43 -3.64 2.52
C CYS A 86 11.90 -3.50 3.99
N ASP A 87 13.04 -4.09 4.33
CA ASP A 87 13.66 -4.01 5.65
C ASP A 87 14.01 -2.55 6.03
N ALA A 88 14.48 -1.78 5.06
CA ALA A 88 14.81 -0.37 5.24
C ALA A 88 13.57 0.55 5.44
N MET A 89 12.36 0.07 5.12
CA MET A 89 11.15 0.91 5.16
C MET A 89 10.46 0.91 6.53
N SER A 90 10.08 -0.25 7.02
CA SER A 90 9.45 -0.41 8.34
C SER A 90 9.41 -1.87 8.76
N GLY A 91 9.31 -2.12 10.09
CA GLY A 91 9.20 -3.48 10.62
C GLY A 91 7.99 -4.27 10.11
N ASP A 92 6.88 -3.59 9.82
CA ASP A 92 5.67 -4.25 9.29
C ASP A 92 5.88 -4.72 7.84
N ILE A 93 6.56 -3.90 7.04
CA ILE A 93 6.89 -4.22 5.66
C ILE A 93 7.99 -5.29 5.62
N GLU A 94 8.97 -5.25 6.53
CA GLU A 94 9.94 -6.31 6.73
C GLU A 94 9.26 -7.66 7.02
N VAL A 95 8.25 -7.71 7.90
CA VAL A 95 7.49 -8.94 8.20
C VAL A 95 6.85 -9.53 6.94
N ILE A 96 6.32 -8.69 6.06
CA ILE A 96 5.81 -9.14 4.76
C ILE A 96 6.96 -9.76 3.96
N ALA A 97 8.06 -9.03 3.77
CA ALA A 97 9.20 -9.49 2.98
C ALA A 97 9.82 -10.78 3.56
N ALA A 98 10.02 -10.87 4.88
CA ALA A 98 10.50 -12.07 5.56
C ALA A 98 9.60 -13.29 5.35
N THR A 99 8.31 -13.06 5.09
CA THR A 99 7.34 -14.13 4.83
C THR A 99 7.35 -14.60 3.39
N ILE A 100 7.53 -13.68 2.43
CA ILE A 100 7.32 -13.95 1.00
C ILE A 100 8.60 -14.13 0.20
N CYS A 101 9.74 -13.60 0.68
CA CYS A 101 11.01 -13.65 -0.05
C CYS A 101 11.75 -14.99 0.14
N GLY A 102 12.54 -15.32 -0.87
CA GLY A 102 13.48 -16.43 -0.84
C GLY A 102 14.89 -15.97 -0.44
N LYS A 103 15.84 -16.92 -0.45
CA LYS A 103 17.25 -16.67 -0.13
C LYS A 103 17.93 -15.64 -1.06
N ARG A 104 17.33 -15.31 -2.19
CA ARG A 104 17.84 -14.35 -3.16
C ARG A 104 17.26 -12.95 -3.01
N GLY A 105 16.47 -12.70 -1.96
CA GLY A 105 15.82 -11.43 -1.70
C GLY A 105 14.52 -11.18 -2.46
N ASN A 106 14.29 -11.83 -3.58
CA ASN A 106 13.08 -11.66 -4.39
C ASN A 106 11.89 -12.52 -3.90
N VAL A 107 10.68 -12.14 -4.28
CA VAL A 107 9.45 -12.85 -3.94
C VAL A 107 9.43 -14.26 -4.54
N LEU A 108 9.02 -15.24 -3.74
CA LEU A 108 8.95 -16.63 -4.15
C LEU A 108 7.84 -16.86 -5.19
N LYS A 109 8.16 -17.57 -6.27
CA LYS A 109 7.22 -17.91 -7.36
C LYS A 109 5.94 -18.61 -6.91
N LYS A 110 5.95 -19.32 -5.77
CA LYS A 110 4.74 -19.96 -5.24
C LYS A 110 3.63 -18.97 -4.88
N TYR A 111 3.97 -17.69 -4.65
CA TYR A 111 3.00 -16.65 -4.36
C TYR A 111 2.61 -15.85 -5.60
N ILE A 112 3.53 -15.73 -6.56
CA ILE A 112 3.33 -15.01 -7.81
C ILE A 112 3.95 -15.85 -8.94
N PRO A 113 3.25 -16.88 -9.44
CA PRO A 113 3.85 -17.88 -10.36
C PRO A 113 4.43 -17.29 -11.63
N ASP A 114 3.76 -16.29 -12.19
CA ASP A 114 4.10 -15.67 -13.48
C ASP A 114 4.96 -14.41 -13.35
N ALA A 115 5.38 -14.04 -12.11
CA ALA A 115 6.18 -12.86 -11.92
C ALA A 115 7.62 -13.05 -12.42
N THR A 116 8.10 -12.06 -13.15
CA THR A 116 9.48 -11.92 -13.60
C THR A 116 10.26 -11.02 -12.65
N TYR A 117 11.57 -10.88 -12.90
CA TYR A 117 12.48 -10.12 -12.05
C TYR A 117 12.15 -8.61 -11.97
N PHE A 118 11.53 -8.05 -13.01
CA PHE A 118 11.21 -6.61 -13.06
C PHE A 118 9.71 -6.33 -12.96
N ASP A 119 8.91 -7.32 -12.60
CA ASP A 119 7.49 -7.08 -12.38
C ASP A 119 7.28 -6.32 -11.07
N THR A 120 6.29 -5.44 -11.09
CA THR A 120 5.94 -4.58 -9.96
C THR A 120 5.14 -5.36 -8.91
N ILE A 121 5.56 -5.23 -7.67
CA ILE A 121 4.88 -5.72 -6.47
C ILE A 121 4.39 -4.52 -5.68
N LEU A 122 3.15 -4.56 -5.25
CA LEU A 122 2.55 -3.55 -4.40
C LEU A 122 2.49 -4.04 -2.94
N ILE A 123 2.82 -3.19 -2.00
CA ILE A 123 2.65 -3.45 -0.56
C ILE A 123 1.68 -2.42 -0.01
N LEU A 124 0.52 -2.87 0.41
CA LEU A 124 -0.44 -2.05 1.12
C LEU A 124 -0.03 -2.00 2.59
N ASP A 125 0.51 -0.86 3.00
CA ASP A 125 0.98 -0.63 4.36
C ASP A 125 -0.21 -0.36 5.31
N ARG A 126 -1.07 0.58 4.93
CA ARG A 126 -2.17 1.01 5.80
C ARG A 126 -3.36 1.54 5.02
N ILE A 127 -4.55 1.30 5.55
CA ILE A 127 -5.78 2.02 5.22
C ILE A 127 -6.36 2.56 6.53
N THR A 128 -6.54 3.86 6.62
CA THR A 128 -7.15 4.53 7.77
C THR A 128 -8.48 5.15 7.37
N ILE A 129 -9.55 4.84 8.08
CA ILE A 129 -10.85 5.49 7.94
C ILE A 129 -11.22 6.10 9.28
N LYS A 130 -11.57 7.39 9.30
CA LYS A 130 -12.01 8.08 10.52
C LYS A 130 -13.21 7.36 11.12
N ARG A 131 -13.28 7.27 12.45
CA ARG A 131 -14.23 6.41 13.17
C ARG A 131 -15.68 6.68 12.79
N GLU A 132 -16.06 7.94 12.65
CA GLU A 132 -17.42 8.38 12.28
C GLU A 132 -17.84 7.99 10.86
N TYR A 133 -16.89 7.58 10.03
CA TYR A 133 -17.10 7.13 8.65
C TYR A 133 -16.99 5.61 8.47
N ARG A 134 -16.62 4.88 9.53
CA ARG A 134 -16.53 3.41 9.48
C ARG A 134 -17.89 2.75 9.36
N GLY A 135 -17.92 1.50 8.90
CA GLY A 135 -19.17 0.73 8.73
C GLY A 135 -20.01 1.13 7.52
N LYS A 136 -19.61 2.15 6.76
CA LYS A 136 -20.34 2.67 5.57
C LYS A 136 -19.83 2.08 4.24
N GLY A 137 -19.00 1.05 4.28
CA GLY A 137 -18.48 0.41 3.06
C GLY A 137 -17.25 1.08 2.42
N ILE A 138 -16.77 2.21 2.96
CA ILE A 138 -15.65 2.99 2.39
C ILE A 138 -14.40 2.13 2.24
N GLY A 139 -13.96 1.42 3.29
CA GLY A 139 -12.81 0.52 3.22
C GLY A 139 -12.95 -0.55 2.13
N SER A 140 -14.16 -1.08 1.96
CA SER A 140 -14.46 -2.06 0.90
C SER A 140 -14.25 -1.49 -0.49
N SER A 141 -14.67 -0.26 -0.69
CA SER A 141 -14.52 0.42 -1.97
C SER A 141 -13.07 0.82 -2.25
N VAL A 142 -12.31 1.23 -1.21
CA VAL A 142 -10.87 1.48 -1.31
C VAL A 142 -10.14 0.22 -1.77
N VAL A 143 -10.37 -0.93 -1.12
CA VAL A 143 -9.70 -2.20 -1.48
C VAL A 143 -10.04 -2.62 -2.92
N LYS A 144 -11.30 -2.48 -3.35
CA LYS A 144 -11.69 -2.75 -4.75
C LYS A 144 -10.97 -1.81 -5.74
N SER A 145 -10.84 -0.54 -5.37
CA SER A 145 -10.14 0.45 -6.20
C SER A 145 -8.66 0.15 -6.31
N LEU A 146 -8.01 -0.32 -5.23
CA LEU A 146 -6.61 -0.75 -5.27
C LEU A 146 -6.39 -1.93 -6.21
N ALA A 147 -7.25 -2.94 -6.17
CA ALA A 147 -7.19 -4.07 -7.10
C ALA A 147 -7.35 -3.61 -8.56
N TYR A 148 -8.31 -2.71 -8.83
CA TYR A 148 -8.49 -2.12 -10.16
C TYR A 148 -7.26 -1.31 -10.59
N MET A 149 -6.69 -0.49 -9.71
CA MET A 149 -5.51 0.31 -10.00
C MET A 149 -4.29 -0.56 -10.31
N MET A 150 -4.08 -1.63 -9.56
CA MET A 150 -3.01 -2.60 -9.85
C MET A 150 -3.08 -3.06 -11.30
N LYS A 151 -4.28 -3.45 -11.75
CA LYS A 151 -4.49 -3.99 -13.10
C LYS A 151 -4.28 -2.97 -14.21
N TYR A 152 -4.80 -1.75 -14.04
CA TYR A 152 -4.95 -0.82 -15.17
C TYR A 152 -4.01 0.38 -15.12
N GLN A 153 -3.31 0.61 -14.01
CA GLN A 153 -2.56 1.84 -13.81
C GLN A 153 -1.11 1.66 -13.44
N PHE A 154 -0.80 0.60 -12.69
CA PHE A 154 0.59 0.25 -12.38
C PHE A 154 1.19 -0.72 -13.41
N GLY A 155 0.56 -0.82 -14.58
CA GLY A 155 1.06 -1.47 -15.79
C GLY A 155 1.46 -2.95 -15.65
N SER A 156 2.46 -3.24 -14.87
CA SER A 156 2.99 -4.58 -14.62
C SER A 156 2.76 -5.07 -13.19
N GLY A 157 1.88 -4.44 -12.44
CA GLY A 157 1.55 -4.87 -11.08
C GLY A 157 1.05 -6.30 -11.04
N LYS A 158 1.78 -7.21 -10.37
CA LYS A 158 1.48 -8.64 -10.33
C LYS A 158 0.76 -9.07 -9.08
N ALA A 159 0.97 -8.35 -7.97
CA ALA A 159 0.36 -8.68 -6.70
C ALA A 159 0.28 -7.48 -5.77
N ILE A 160 -0.66 -7.53 -4.83
CA ILE A 160 -0.71 -6.65 -3.66
C ILE A 160 -0.50 -7.54 -2.43
N PHE A 161 0.53 -7.24 -1.65
CA PHE A 161 0.73 -7.86 -0.33
C PHE A 161 0.32 -6.89 0.77
N LEU A 162 -0.14 -7.43 1.89
CA LEU A 162 -0.42 -6.68 3.10
C LEU A 162 -0.23 -7.56 4.34
N CYS A 163 -0.06 -6.90 5.49
CA CYS A 163 -0.15 -7.50 6.81
C CYS A 163 -1.45 -7.01 7.47
N ALA A 164 -2.43 -7.91 7.62
CA ALA A 164 -3.69 -7.54 8.26
C ALA A 164 -3.49 -7.49 9.78
N SER A 165 -3.32 -6.27 10.33
CA SER A 165 -3.06 -6.04 11.76
C SER A 165 -3.97 -4.96 12.31
N ASP A 166 -4.60 -5.22 13.47
CA ASP A 166 -5.41 -4.23 14.19
C ASP A 166 -4.53 -3.40 15.13
N TYR A 167 -3.84 -2.42 14.56
CA TYR A 167 -2.95 -1.55 15.31
C TYR A 167 -3.66 -0.72 16.39
N GLU A 168 -4.92 -0.36 16.22
CA GLU A 168 -5.70 0.33 17.27
C GLU A 168 -5.82 -0.53 18.54
N SER A 169 -6.08 -1.82 18.38
CA SER A 169 -6.13 -2.75 19.50
C SER A 169 -4.74 -3.06 20.04
N ALA A 170 -3.72 -3.16 19.17
CA ALA A 170 -2.33 -3.37 19.59
C ALA A 170 -1.82 -2.21 20.45
N ASP A 171 -2.05 -0.96 20.02
CA ASP A 171 -1.64 0.24 20.76
C ASP A 171 -2.31 0.33 22.14
N LYS A 172 -3.56 -0.11 22.23
CA LYS A 172 -4.33 -0.01 23.47
C LYS A 172 -4.12 -1.17 24.42
N TYR A 173 -3.99 -2.38 23.92
CA TYR A 173 -4.03 -3.62 24.71
C TYR A 173 -2.76 -4.47 24.56
N GLY A 174 -1.90 -4.17 23.60
CA GLY A 174 -0.70 -4.93 23.24
C GLY A 174 -0.97 -6.00 22.16
N PHE A 175 0.10 -6.38 21.46
CA PHE A 175 0.05 -7.37 20.36
C PHE A 175 -0.33 -8.80 20.80
N ASP A 176 -0.16 -9.15 22.06
CA ASP A 176 -0.51 -10.48 22.59
C ASP A 176 -1.94 -10.57 23.12
N SER A 177 -2.69 -9.45 23.16
CA SER A 177 -4.05 -9.39 23.68
C SER A 177 -5.05 -10.16 22.84
N ASP A 178 -6.14 -10.60 23.44
CA ASP A 178 -7.24 -11.25 22.73
C ASP A 178 -7.97 -10.25 21.84
N GLU A 179 -8.07 -9.00 22.26
CA GLU A 179 -8.67 -7.91 21.48
C GLU A 179 -7.91 -7.67 20.15
N TYR A 180 -6.57 -7.65 20.20
CA TYR A 180 -5.74 -7.55 19.00
C TYR A 180 -5.95 -8.76 18.07
N LYS A 181 -5.93 -9.97 18.61
CA LYS A 181 -6.14 -11.19 17.82
C LYS A 181 -7.51 -11.23 17.17
N GLU A 182 -8.56 -10.85 17.91
CA GLU A 182 -9.91 -10.78 17.38
C GLU A 182 -10.05 -9.72 16.28
N GLY A 183 -9.51 -8.50 16.50
CA GLY A 183 -9.49 -7.43 15.53
C GLY A 183 -8.75 -7.82 14.26
N THR A 184 -7.56 -8.39 14.40
CA THR A 184 -6.74 -8.91 13.30
C THR A 184 -7.48 -10.00 12.50
N ASN A 185 -8.15 -10.95 13.17
CA ASN A 185 -8.95 -11.96 12.49
C ASN A 185 -10.11 -11.34 11.68
N LYS A 186 -10.77 -10.31 12.22
CA LYS A 186 -11.82 -9.58 11.49
C LYS A 186 -11.27 -8.91 10.23
N LEU A 187 -10.06 -8.35 10.28
CA LEU A 187 -9.40 -7.77 9.12
C LEU A 187 -9.02 -8.84 8.09
N VAL A 188 -8.48 -9.98 8.51
CA VAL A 188 -8.21 -11.12 7.61
C VAL A 188 -9.48 -11.54 6.88
N GLU A 189 -10.61 -11.74 7.59
CA GLU A 189 -11.88 -12.09 6.97
C GLU A 189 -12.45 -10.98 6.07
N PHE A 190 -12.17 -9.72 6.41
CA PHE A 190 -12.53 -8.59 5.55
C PHE A 190 -11.77 -8.67 4.21
N TYR A 191 -10.46 -8.82 4.21
CA TYR A 191 -9.66 -8.85 2.98
C TYR A 191 -9.93 -10.09 2.12
N LYS A 192 -10.25 -11.25 2.73
CA LYS A 192 -10.67 -12.46 2.00
C LYS A 192 -11.87 -12.21 1.08
N LYS A 193 -12.80 -11.34 1.47
CA LYS A 193 -13.98 -11.00 0.64
C LYS A 193 -13.61 -10.32 -0.68
N PHE A 194 -12.39 -9.78 -0.78
CA PHE A 194 -11.86 -9.12 -1.97
C PHE A 194 -10.84 -9.96 -2.73
N GLY A 195 -10.74 -11.25 -2.42
CA GLY A 195 -9.87 -12.18 -3.12
C GLY A 195 -8.46 -12.30 -2.55
N PHE A 196 -8.16 -11.63 -1.44
CA PHE A 196 -6.88 -11.83 -0.76
C PHE A 196 -6.81 -13.22 -0.14
N LYS A 197 -5.66 -13.88 -0.28
CA LYS A 197 -5.36 -15.20 0.29
C LYS A 197 -4.32 -15.05 1.39
N VAL A 198 -4.51 -15.79 2.49
CA VAL A 198 -3.51 -15.85 3.57
C VAL A 198 -2.28 -16.58 3.07
N VAL A 199 -1.12 -15.98 3.25
CA VAL A 199 0.21 -16.54 2.96
C VAL A 199 0.76 -17.25 4.18
N LYS A 200 0.85 -16.54 5.29
CA LYS A 200 1.27 -17.03 6.59
C LYS A 200 0.82 -16.06 7.67
N ASN A 201 0.30 -16.57 8.78
CA ASN A 201 -0.27 -15.74 9.85
C ASN A 201 -1.32 -14.76 9.29
N ASN A 202 -1.08 -13.47 9.42
CA ASN A 202 -1.92 -12.39 8.91
C ASN A 202 -1.33 -11.68 7.66
N VAL A 203 -0.23 -12.19 7.09
CA VAL A 203 0.28 -11.73 5.79
C VAL A 203 -0.59 -12.32 4.69
N MET A 204 -1.05 -11.48 3.80
CA MET A 204 -1.99 -11.83 2.75
C MET A 204 -1.51 -11.34 1.38
N VAL A 205 -1.99 -11.98 0.31
CA VAL A 205 -1.70 -11.63 -1.08
C VAL A 205 -2.99 -11.59 -1.89
N TYR A 206 -3.09 -10.57 -2.74
CA TYR A 206 -4.00 -10.53 -3.87
C TYR A 206 -3.17 -10.60 -5.15
N CYS A 207 -3.47 -11.54 -6.03
CA CYS A 207 -2.93 -11.66 -7.39
C CYS A 207 -4.06 -12.11 -8.32
N GLU A 208 -4.02 -11.66 -9.57
CA GLU A 208 -4.94 -12.12 -10.62
C GLU A 208 -4.54 -13.50 -11.18
#